data_14b1678d0707c05b3a0370cadeeec593
#
_entry.id   14b1678d0707c05b3a0370cadeeec593
#
_cell.length_a   1.000
_cell.length_b   1.000
_cell.length_c   1.000
_cell.angle_alpha   90.00
_cell.angle_beta   90.00
_cell.angle_gamma   90.00
#
_symmetry.space_group_name_H-M   'P 1'
#
loop_
_entity.id
_entity.type
_entity.pdbx_description
1 polymer ?
#
loop_
_entity_poly.entity_id
_entity_poly.type
_entity_poly.pdbx_seq_one_letter_code
_entity_poly.pdbx_strand_id
1 'polypeptide(L)'
;MMIPPISDVDSLPVVNASVAAQIKAWAMAQGTAAEVAMAMPVEAPPAGLRFVTKPGIERWPVKTGTDPDVGNVGKNAINGQRLGAGIVPTTVEELIRIPRSADMTPPTLEFPDFQQKRKSPVETTIWQIEADIIALKRETDGDYHLVLQGASGQTMVGEIPIPRAPFVLASSPWLANMQAARQAVDDKLVSKLSPADFARLDDMLVPRKSLSVQPESMPAVPASFGTPREDAQQAMPTFKTRVPATPVRITGVGFFDKVHGQMGVALLNGIELHPILKIEWL
;
A
#
# COMPACT_ATOMS: atom_id res chain seq x y z
N MET A 1 24.52 -7.41 -14.52
CA MET A 1 23.60 -8.56 -14.60
C MET A 1 22.42 -8.24 -13.69
N MET A 2 21.23 -8.02 -14.25
CA MET A 2 20.02 -7.79 -13.42
C MET A 2 19.68 -9.08 -12.68
N ILE A 3 19.46 -8.96 -11.38
CA ILE A 3 19.06 -10.08 -10.53
C ILE A 3 17.54 -10.24 -10.72
N PRO A 4 17.05 -11.44 -11.03
CA PRO A 4 15.62 -11.63 -11.22
C PRO A 4 14.85 -11.30 -9.93
N PRO A 5 13.65 -10.73 -10.04
CA PRO A 5 12.80 -10.48 -8.87
C PRO A 5 12.33 -11.79 -8.24
N ILE A 6 11.98 -11.73 -6.95
CA ILE A 6 11.36 -12.84 -6.25
C ILE A 6 9.91 -12.91 -6.67
N SER A 7 9.50 -14.01 -7.26
CA SER A 7 8.12 -14.26 -7.70
C SER A 7 7.38 -15.29 -6.82
N ASP A 8 8.11 -16.21 -6.21
CA ASP A 8 7.54 -17.21 -5.32
C ASP A 8 7.79 -16.82 -3.85
N VAL A 9 6.82 -16.11 -3.27
CA VAL A 9 6.87 -15.67 -1.88
C VAL A 9 6.64 -16.82 -0.91
N ASP A 10 5.94 -17.87 -1.32
CA ASP A 10 5.64 -19.02 -0.46
C ASP A 10 6.88 -19.87 -0.17
N SER A 11 7.85 -19.88 -1.07
CA SER A 11 9.11 -20.58 -0.87
C SER A 11 10.15 -19.78 -0.07
N LEU A 12 9.90 -18.51 0.21
CA LEU A 12 10.86 -17.69 0.96
C LEU A 12 10.95 -18.10 2.43
N PRO A 13 12.15 -18.31 2.96
CA PRO A 13 12.32 -18.53 4.39
C PRO A 13 12.04 -17.25 5.18
N VAL A 14 11.54 -17.42 6.39
CA VAL A 14 11.60 -16.35 7.40
C VAL A 14 13.05 -16.17 7.82
N VAL A 15 13.58 -14.96 7.74
CA VAL A 15 14.96 -14.68 8.14
C VAL A 15 15.13 -14.92 9.66
N ASN A 16 16.36 -15.22 10.06
CA ASN A 16 16.63 -15.36 11.49
C ASN A 16 16.54 -14.01 12.23
N ALA A 17 16.41 -14.07 13.55
CA ALA A 17 16.21 -12.90 14.39
C ALA A 17 17.32 -11.84 14.26
N SER A 18 18.57 -12.26 14.04
CA SER A 18 19.69 -11.34 13.88
C SER A 18 19.56 -10.52 12.59
N VAL A 19 19.22 -11.17 11.48
CA VAL A 19 18.98 -10.47 10.18
C VAL A 19 17.77 -9.54 10.30
N ALA A 20 16.68 -10.01 10.91
CA ALA A 20 15.52 -9.17 11.16
C ALA A 20 15.86 -7.92 11.99
N ALA A 21 16.61 -8.08 13.08
CA ALA A 21 17.04 -6.98 13.92
C ALA A 21 17.93 -5.97 13.16
N GLN A 22 18.84 -6.43 12.32
CA GLN A 22 19.71 -5.54 11.51
C GLN A 22 18.88 -4.71 10.53
N ILE A 23 17.91 -5.33 9.82
CA ILE A 23 17.05 -4.64 8.86
C ILE A 23 16.19 -3.58 9.58
N LYS A 24 15.58 -3.95 10.72
CA LYS A 24 14.78 -3.02 11.52
C LYS A 24 15.62 -1.86 12.06
N ALA A 25 16.79 -2.14 12.60
CA ALA A 25 17.69 -1.11 13.11
C ALA A 25 18.12 -0.15 11.99
N TRP A 26 18.40 -0.68 10.80
CA TRP A 26 18.74 0.17 9.67
C TRP A 26 17.55 1.02 9.21
N ALA A 27 16.33 0.45 9.15
CA ALA A 27 15.13 1.19 8.83
C ALA A 27 14.89 2.35 9.81
N MET A 28 15.08 2.11 11.11
CA MET A 28 14.98 3.15 12.14
C MET A 28 16.03 4.24 12.00
N ALA A 29 17.24 3.90 11.57
CA ALA A 29 18.33 4.86 11.42
C ALA A 29 18.18 5.81 10.22
N GLN A 30 17.33 5.49 9.24
CA GLN A 30 17.12 6.33 8.05
C GLN A 30 16.33 7.62 8.33
N GLY A 31 15.71 7.75 9.49
CA GLY A 31 14.71 8.76 9.75
C GLY A 31 15.00 9.79 10.84
N THR A 32 16.25 10.06 11.17
CA THR A 32 16.63 10.94 12.30
C THR A 32 16.20 12.41 12.19
N ALA A 33 15.57 12.84 11.10
CA ALA A 33 15.13 14.23 10.91
C ALA A 33 13.59 14.42 10.99
N ALA A 34 12.80 13.36 11.04
CA ALA A 34 11.34 13.47 10.91
C ALA A 34 10.61 13.84 12.23
N GLU A 35 11.22 13.67 13.38
CA GLU A 35 10.57 14.04 14.67
C GLU A 35 10.22 15.53 14.77
N VAL A 36 10.92 16.40 14.05
CA VAL A 36 10.67 17.85 14.08
C VAL A 36 9.52 18.28 13.15
N ALA A 37 9.20 17.46 12.14
CA ALA A 37 8.15 17.82 11.17
C ALA A 37 6.73 17.46 11.64
N MET A 38 6.59 16.69 12.72
CA MET A 38 5.29 16.19 13.21
C MET A 38 4.47 17.20 14.02
N ALA A 39 4.97 18.40 14.23
CA ALA A 39 4.22 19.47 14.90
C ALA A 39 3.37 20.32 13.94
N MET A 40 3.37 20.02 12.64
CA MET A 40 2.48 20.70 11.69
C MET A 40 1.08 20.14 11.79
N PRO A 41 0.05 20.96 11.99
CA PRO A 41 -1.33 20.49 11.95
C PRO A 41 -1.59 19.85 10.58
N VAL A 42 -2.14 18.66 10.60
CA VAL A 42 -2.68 18.02 9.39
C VAL A 42 -3.80 18.92 8.91
N GLU A 43 -3.50 19.80 7.98
CA GLU A 43 -4.52 20.59 7.31
C GLU A 43 -5.42 19.61 6.55
N ALA A 44 -6.68 19.54 6.96
CA ALA A 44 -7.64 18.72 6.26
C ALA A 44 -7.64 19.12 4.78
N PRO A 45 -7.52 18.18 3.84
CA PRO A 45 -7.51 18.53 2.43
C PRO A 45 -8.75 19.36 2.12
N PRO A 46 -8.64 20.41 1.30
CA PRO A 46 -9.77 21.25 0.97
C PRO A 46 -10.91 20.39 0.41
N ALA A 47 -12.09 20.54 1.00
CA ALA A 47 -13.28 19.80 0.61
C ALA A 47 -13.57 20.06 -0.87
N GLY A 48 -13.40 19.05 -1.72
CA GLY A 48 -13.72 19.14 -3.14
C GLY A 48 -12.72 18.53 -4.11
N LEU A 49 -11.50 18.19 -3.67
CA LEU A 49 -10.56 17.48 -4.55
C LEU A 49 -10.91 15.99 -4.60
N ARG A 50 -11.64 15.59 -5.65
CA ARG A 50 -11.69 14.21 -6.08
C ARG A 50 -10.32 13.88 -6.66
N PHE A 51 -9.49 13.18 -5.90
CA PHE A 51 -8.30 12.57 -6.46
C PHE A 51 -8.76 11.40 -7.33
N VAL A 52 -8.82 11.63 -8.63
CA VAL A 52 -8.89 10.54 -9.60
C VAL A 52 -7.50 9.93 -9.62
N THR A 53 -7.34 8.82 -8.94
CA THR A 53 -6.09 8.05 -8.95
C THR A 53 -5.86 7.54 -10.36
N LYS A 54 -4.98 8.21 -11.09
CA LYS A 54 -4.52 7.72 -12.40
C LYS A 54 -3.35 6.79 -12.17
N PRO A 55 -3.36 5.56 -12.72
CA PRO A 55 -2.18 4.73 -12.75
C PRO A 55 -0.98 5.53 -13.26
N GLY A 56 0.13 5.56 -12.49
CA GLY A 56 1.33 6.34 -12.82
C GLY A 56 1.51 7.66 -12.07
N ILE A 57 0.51 8.15 -11.30
CA ILE A 57 0.64 9.36 -10.49
C ILE A 57 0.94 9.02 -9.01
N GLU A 58 0.57 7.82 -8.56
CA GLU A 58 0.67 7.39 -7.16
C GLU A 58 1.65 6.25 -6.96
N ARG A 59 2.82 6.34 -7.58
CA ARG A 59 3.86 5.31 -7.44
C ARG A 59 3.38 3.92 -7.90
N TRP A 60 2.48 3.89 -8.87
CA TRP A 60 1.82 2.67 -9.35
C TRP A 60 2.80 1.54 -9.74
N PRO A 61 3.94 1.81 -10.41
CA PRO A 61 4.93 0.76 -10.67
C PRO A 61 5.46 0.13 -9.38
N VAL A 62 5.67 0.93 -8.32
CA VAL A 62 6.14 0.44 -7.02
C VAL A 62 5.06 -0.40 -6.34
N LYS A 63 3.82 0.07 -6.34
CA LYS A 63 2.65 -0.64 -5.78
C LYS A 63 2.42 -2.00 -6.44
N THR A 64 2.72 -2.12 -7.71
CA THR A 64 2.44 -3.33 -8.50
C THR A 64 3.66 -4.19 -8.83
N GLY A 65 4.86 -3.76 -8.43
CA GLY A 65 6.09 -4.52 -8.68
C GLY A 65 6.53 -4.49 -10.14
N THR A 66 6.30 -3.38 -10.83
CA THR A 66 6.77 -3.17 -12.22
C THR A 66 7.84 -2.10 -12.31
N ASP A 67 8.32 -1.61 -11.18
CA ASP A 67 9.39 -0.64 -11.05
C ASP A 67 10.78 -1.26 -11.27
N PRO A 68 11.81 -0.46 -11.64
CA PRO A 68 13.16 -0.96 -11.86
C PRO A 68 13.84 -1.60 -10.64
N ASP A 69 13.41 -1.20 -9.42
CA ASP A 69 13.99 -1.68 -8.16
C ASP A 69 13.36 -2.97 -7.65
N VAL A 70 12.32 -3.48 -8.31
CA VAL A 70 11.60 -4.71 -7.91
C VAL A 70 12.55 -5.90 -7.71
N GLY A 71 13.61 -5.97 -8.50
CA GLY A 71 14.65 -6.99 -8.36
C GLY A 71 15.41 -6.98 -7.02
N ASN A 72 15.30 -5.93 -6.22
CA ASN A 72 15.94 -5.81 -4.91
C ASN A 72 15.03 -6.23 -3.75
N VAL A 73 13.73 -6.35 -3.98
CA VAL A 73 12.75 -6.68 -2.94
C VAL A 73 12.97 -8.09 -2.39
N GLY A 74 12.95 -8.21 -1.08
CA GLY A 74 13.13 -9.47 -0.35
C GLY A 74 14.56 -10.02 -0.33
N LYS A 75 15.53 -9.32 -0.92
CA LYS A 75 16.95 -9.76 -0.93
C LYS A 75 17.73 -9.29 0.30
N ASN A 76 17.12 -8.45 1.13
CA ASN A 76 17.64 -8.02 2.41
C ASN A 76 19.12 -7.59 2.33
N ALA A 77 19.39 -6.51 1.61
CA ALA A 77 20.74 -5.96 1.47
C ALA A 77 20.82 -4.62 2.23
N ILE A 78 21.88 -4.45 3.03
CA ILE A 78 22.19 -3.21 3.77
C ILE A 78 23.53 -2.69 3.26
N ASN A 79 23.57 -1.45 2.77
CA ASN A 79 24.79 -0.82 2.25
C ASN A 79 25.57 -1.71 1.25
N GLY A 80 24.84 -2.41 0.39
CA GLY A 80 25.40 -3.34 -0.60
C GLY A 80 25.77 -4.73 -0.07
N GLN A 81 25.76 -4.94 1.25
CA GLN A 81 25.97 -6.25 1.86
C GLN A 81 24.65 -7.04 1.91
N ARG A 82 24.62 -8.20 1.29
CA ARG A 82 23.47 -9.12 1.33
C ARG A 82 23.42 -9.87 2.65
N LEU A 83 22.26 -9.84 3.29
CA LEU A 83 21.99 -10.57 4.54
C LEU A 83 21.24 -11.89 4.29
N GLY A 84 20.81 -12.14 3.05
CA GLY A 84 20.05 -13.32 2.65
C GLY A 84 18.61 -12.97 2.24
N ALA A 85 18.12 -13.67 1.23
CA ALA A 85 16.74 -13.51 0.79
C ALA A 85 15.78 -14.10 1.82
N GLY A 86 14.64 -13.42 2.06
CA GLY A 86 13.65 -13.94 2.97
C GLY A 86 12.66 -12.89 3.47
N ILE A 87 11.70 -13.38 4.22
CA ILE A 87 10.62 -12.61 4.87
C ILE A 87 11.10 -12.14 6.23
N VAL A 88 10.88 -10.87 6.54
CA VAL A 88 11.25 -10.26 7.83
C VAL A 88 10.02 -10.19 8.74
N PRO A 89 9.97 -10.96 9.84
CA PRO A 89 8.88 -10.88 10.80
C PRO A 89 8.97 -9.56 11.59
N THR A 90 7.79 -8.95 11.81
CA THR A 90 7.65 -7.69 12.52
C THR A 90 6.24 -7.56 13.10
N THR A 91 5.91 -6.40 13.68
CA THR A 91 4.57 -6.08 14.16
C THR A 91 4.07 -4.78 13.54
N VAL A 92 2.77 -4.53 13.64
CA VAL A 92 2.17 -3.24 13.26
C VAL A 92 2.87 -2.10 14.00
N GLU A 93 3.09 -2.27 15.31
CA GLU A 93 3.70 -1.27 16.19
C GLU A 93 5.15 -0.95 15.81
N GLU A 94 5.91 -1.94 15.36
CA GLU A 94 7.27 -1.72 14.90
C GLU A 94 7.28 -0.95 13.58
N LEU A 95 6.44 -1.34 12.61
CA LEU A 95 6.38 -0.68 11.31
C LEU A 95 5.96 0.78 11.39
N ILE A 96 4.92 1.09 12.16
CA ILE A 96 4.42 2.47 12.29
C ILE A 96 5.40 3.41 13.00
N ARG A 97 6.40 2.88 13.69
CA ARG A 97 7.48 3.67 14.33
C ARG A 97 8.67 3.92 13.41
N ILE A 98 8.78 3.20 12.30
CA ILE A 98 9.87 3.44 11.35
C ILE A 98 9.70 4.84 10.78
N PRO A 99 10.68 5.75 10.98
CA PRO A 99 10.53 7.09 10.50
C PRO A 99 10.56 7.13 8.97
N ARG A 100 9.73 7.96 8.39
CA ARG A 100 9.83 8.26 6.95
C ARG A 100 11.13 8.98 6.68
N SER A 101 11.83 8.61 5.63
CA SER A 101 13.05 9.29 5.22
C SER A 101 12.80 10.76 4.87
N ALA A 102 13.74 11.64 5.20
CA ALA A 102 13.61 13.08 4.99
C ALA A 102 13.37 13.47 3.53
N ASP A 103 13.97 12.73 2.59
CA ASP A 103 13.77 12.92 1.15
C ASP A 103 12.40 12.46 0.64
N MET A 104 11.64 11.71 1.44
CA MET A 104 10.24 11.35 1.20
C MET A 104 9.27 12.15 2.07
N THR A 105 9.76 13.11 2.84
CA THR A 105 8.90 13.98 3.66
C THR A 105 8.44 15.12 2.76
N PRO A 106 7.14 15.26 2.48
CA PRO A 106 6.68 16.17 1.46
C PRO A 106 6.86 17.63 1.85
N PRO A 107 7.14 18.44 0.85
CA PRO A 107 6.22 19.55 0.59
C PRO A 107 5.18 19.20 -0.48
N THR A 108 5.35 18.13 -1.25
CA THR A 108 4.39 17.76 -2.30
C THR A 108 3.84 16.37 -2.05
N LEU A 109 2.54 16.19 -2.25
CA LEU A 109 1.81 14.93 -2.06
C LEU A 109 2.17 13.84 -3.10
N GLU A 110 3.10 14.09 -4.01
CA GLU A 110 3.28 13.27 -5.20
C GLU A 110 4.59 12.48 -5.25
N PHE A 111 5.52 12.70 -4.29
CA PHE A 111 6.83 12.03 -4.30
C PHE A 111 7.45 11.91 -5.70
N PRO A 112 7.68 13.02 -6.45
CA PRO A 112 8.04 12.95 -7.86
C PRO A 112 9.29 12.13 -8.13
N ASP A 113 10.26 12.16 -7.21
CA ASP A 113 11.52 11.41 -7.34
C ASP A 113 11.37 9.91 -7.04
N PHE A 114 10.23 9.50 -6.47
CA PHE A 114 9.97 8.12 -6.07
C PHE A 114 8.87 7.42 -6.87
N GLN A 115 8.38 8.01 -7.96
CA GLN A 115 7.32 7.41 -8.77
C GLN A 115 7.67 5.99 -9.28
N GLN A 116 8.96 5.74 -9.51
CA GLN A 116 9.48 4.45 -9.97
C GLN A 116 10.65 3.93 -9.11
N LYS A 117 10.90 4.51 -7.95
CA LYS A 117 11.99 4.13 -7.06
C LYS A 117 11.45 3.67 -5.71
N ARG A 118 12.14 2.70 -5.14
CA ARG A 118 11.86 2.19 -3.80
C ARG A 118 12.79 2.81 -2.76
N LYS A 119 12.22 3.12 -1.60
CA LYS A 119 13.00 3.56 -0.44
C LYS A 119 13.49 2.36 0.35
N SER A 120 14.74 2.05 0.21
CA SER A 120 15.38 0.99 1.00
C SER A 120 15.64 1.49 2.44
N PRO A 121 15.54 0.60 3.45
CA PRO A 121 15.22 -0.82 3.37
C PRO A 121 13.72 -1.11 3.37
N VAL A 122 12.88 -0.17 3.75
CA VAL A 122 11.46 -0.42 4.02
C VAL A 122 10.74 -0.97 2.80
N GLU A 123 10.91 -0.31 1.66
CA GLU A 123 10.21 -0.68 0.42
C GLU A 123 10.93 -1.75 -0.41
N THR A 124 12.07 -2.23 0.07
CA THR A 124 12.79 -3.37 -0.50
C THR A 124 12.74 -4.61 0.38
N THR A 125 11.99 -4.55 1.48
CA THR A 125 11.79 -5.67 2.40
C THR A 125 10.38 -6.26 2.23
N ILE A 126 10.30 -7.59 2.23
CA ILE A 126 9.06 -8.32 2.38
C ILE A 126 8.84 -8.53 3.89
N TRP A 127 7.85 -7.85 4.42
CA TRP A 127 7.47 -7.91 5.82
C TRP A 127 6.39 -8.93 6.07
N GLN A 128 6.38 -9.52 7.27
CA GLN A 128 5.29 -10.36 7.76
C GLN A 128 4.83 -9.87 9.13
N ILE A 129 3.54 -9.67 9.27
CA ILE A 129 2.88 -9.26 10.52
C ILE A 129 1.76 -10.21 10.88
N GLU A 130 1.45 -10.29 12.17
CA GLU A 130 0.17 -10.80 12.68
C GLU A 130 -0.66 -9.60 13.15
N ALA A 131 -1.93 -9.56 12.74
CA ALA A 131 -2.84 -8.46 13.01
C ALA A 131 -4.29 -8.93 12.92
N ASP A 132 -5.23 -8.08 13.34
CA ASP A 132 -6.64 -8.25 13.05
C ASP A 132 -7.07 -7.37 11.87
N ILE A 133 -7.75 -7.94 10.89
CA ILE A 133 -8.48 -7.12 9.92
C ILE A 133 -9.76 -6.64 10.60
N ILE A 134 -9.92 -5.32 10.73
CA ILE A 134 -11.08 -4.70 11.41
C ILE A 134 -11.98 -3.90 10.48
N ALA A 135 -11.49 -3.61 9.28
CA ALA A 135 -12.28 -2.95 8.23
C ALA A 135 -11.73 -3.25 6.85
N LEU A 136 -12.60 -3.18 5.88
CA LEU A 136 -12.32 -3.42 4.46
C LEU A 136 -12.99 -2.35 3.63
N LYS A 137 -12.28 -1.85 2.63
CA LYS A 137 -12.79 -0.94 1.62
C LYS A 137 -12.35 -1.42 0.24
N ARG A 138 -13.18 -1.26 -0.76
CA ARG A 138 -12.75 -1.29 -2.15
C ARG A 138 -12.72 0.14 -2.67
N GLU A 139 -11.54 0.57 -3.08
CA GLU A 139 -11.28 1.92 -3.54
C GLU A 139 -11.79 2.16 -4.98
N THR A 140 -11.78 3.41 -5.42
CA THR A 140 -12.23 3.78 -6.78
C THR A 140 -11.32 3.25 -7.89
N ASP A 141 -10.02 3.03 -7.61
CA ASP A 141 -9.09 2.34 -8.47
C ASP A 141 -9.24 0.81 -8.40
N GLY A 142 -10.10 0.35 -7.47
CA GLY A 142 -10.47 -1.03 -7.28
C GLY A 142 -9.57 -1.80 -6.31
N ASP A 143 -8.59 -1.16 -5.70
CA ASP A 143 -7.74 -1.79 -4.70
C ASP A 143 -8.55 -2.19 -3.45
N TYR A 144 -8.18 -3.29 -2.82
CA TYR A 144 -8.68 -3.63 -1.50
C TYR A 144 -7.79 -2.96 -0.45
N HIS A 145 -8.40 -2.07 0.31
CA HIS A 145 -7.81 -1.39 1.44
C HIS A 145 -8.26 -2.08 2.73
N LEU A 146 -7.34 -2.74 3.40
CA LEU A 146 -7.55 -3.45 4.66
C LEU A 146 -7.02 -2.61 5.81
N VAL A 147 -7.82 -2.43 6.86
CA VAL A 147 -7.35 -1.85 8.11
C VAL A 147 -6.85 -2.95 9.01
N LEU A 148 -5.56 -2.94 9.28
CA LEU A 148 -4.83 -3.92 10.07
C LEU A 148 -4.59 -3.35 11.46
N GLN A 149 -5.13 -4.01 12.50
CA GLN A 149 -4.95 -3.60 13.89
C GLN A 149 -3.95 -4.52 14.58
N GLY A 150 -2.91 -3.93 15.15
CA GLY A 150 -1.93 -4.63 15.95
C GLY A 150 -2.40 -4.87 17.39
N ALA A 151 -1.59 -5.59 18.16
CA ALA A 151 -1.89 -5.97 19.54
C ALA A 151 -2.12 -4.79 20.49
N SER A 152 -1.51 -3.63 20.21
CA SER A 152 -1.69 -2.40 20.99
C SER A 152 -2.96 -1.62 20.63
N GLY A 153 -3.72 -2.06 19.62
CA GLY A 153 -4.86 -1.33 19.07
C GLY A 153 -4.48 -0.28 18.02
N GLN A 154 -3.19 -0.05 17.76
CA GLN A 154 -2.73 0.82 16.68
C GLN A 154 -3.00 0.19 15.32
N THR A 155 -3.17 1.01 14.30
CA THR A 155 -3.55 0.54 12.97
C THR A 155 -2.57 0.97 11.89
N MET A 156 -2.51 0.17 10.84
CA MET A 156 -1.89 0.49 9.57
C MET A 156 -2.76 -0.04 8.42
N VAL A 157 -2.41 0.34 7.21
CA VAL A 157 -3.09 -0.11 6.00
C VAL A 157 -2.32 -1.25 5.34
N GLY A 158 -3.08 -2.17 4.74
CA GLY A 158 -2.54 -3.10 3.76
C GLY A 158 -3.41 -3.09 2.51
N GLU A 159 -2.79 -3.08 1.33
CA GLU A 159 -3.53 -2.96 0.08
C GLU A 159 -3.23 -4.10 -0.90
N ILE A 160 -4.27 -4.48 -1.65
CA ILE A 160 -4.17 -5.47 -2.71
C ILE A 160 -4.70 -4.85 -4.00
N PRO A 161 -3.83 -4.51 -4.95
CA PRO A 161 -4.22 -4.03 -6.27
C PRO A 161 -5.16 -5.01 -6.99
N ILE A 162 -5.95 -4.51 -7.95
CA ILE A 162 -6.69 -5.39 -8.84
C ILE A 162 -5.69 -6.19 -9.68
N PRO A 163 -5.57 -7.52 -9.50
CA PRO A 163 -4.52 -8.32 -10.10
C PRO A 163 -4.85 -8.72 -11.54
N ARG A 164 -5.10 -7.75 -12.39
CA ARG A 164 -5.35 -7.93 -13.83
C ARG A 164 -5.03 -6.67 -14.63
N ALA A 165 -4.76 -6.84 -15.91
CA ALA A 165 -4.63 -5.69 -16.81
C ALA A 165 -5.92 -4.85 -16.82
N PRO A 166 -5.83 -3.53 -16.94
CA PRO A 166 -4.60 -2.73 -17.09
C PRO A 166 -3.96 -2.31 -15.75
N PHE A 167 -4.53 -2.71 -14.60
CA PHE A 167 -4.10 -2.29 -13.26
C PHE A 167 -2.74 -2.91 -12.90
N VAL A 168 -2.60 -4.23 -13.00
CA VAL A 168 -1.33 -4.92 -12.80
C VAL A 168 -0.91 -5.58 -14.11
N LEU A 169 0.29 -5.27 -14.56
CA LEU A 169 0.83 -5.84 -15.78
C LEU A 169 1.21 -7.31 -15.59
N ALA A 170 1.10 -8.09 -16.66
CA ALA A 170 1.53 -9.50 -16.66
C ALA A 170 3.04 -9.68 -16.38
N SER A 171 3.83 -8.62 -16.52
CA SER A 171 5.25 -8.61 -16.17
C SER A 171 5.52 -8.46 -14.66
N SER A 172 4.50 -8.16 -13.85
CA SER A 172 4.66 -8.13 -12.40
C SER A 172 5.04 -9.52 -11.88
N PRO A 173 6.13 -9.66 -11.12
CA PRO A 173 6.52 -10.94 -10.55
C PRO A 173 5.52 -11.44 -9.50
N TRP A 174 4.65 -10.53 -9.01
CA TRP A 174 3.72 -10.79 -7.91
C TRP A 174 2.26 -10.91 -8.34
N LEU A 175 1.98 -10.95 -9.63
CA LEU A 175 0.60 -11.04 -10.14
C LEU A 175 -0.15 -12.22 -9.53
N ALA A 176 0.45 -13.40 -9.51
CA ALA A 176 -0.18 -14.61 -8.94
C ALA A 176 -0.39 -14.49 -7.42
N ASN A 177 0.56 -13.89 -6.69
CA ASN A 177 0.44 -13.66 -5.25
C ASN A 177 -0.71 -12.70 -4.93
N MET A 178 -0.82 -11.58 -5.65
CA MET A 178 -1.92 -10.63 -5.49
C MET A 178 -3.28 -11.27 -5.85
N GLN A 179 -3.33 -12.13 -6.87
CA GLN A 179 -4.54 -12.89 -7.21
C GLN A 179 -4.97 -13.80 -6.06
N ALA A 180 -4.04 -14.57 -5.51
CA ALA A 180 -4.32 -15.48 -4.39
C ALA A 180 -4.72 -14.70 -3.11
N ALA A 181 -4.01 -13.62 -2.78
CA ALA A 181 -4.34 -12.79 -1.63
C ALA A 181 -5.73 -12.16 -1.76
N ARG A 182 -6.07 -11.65 -2.95
CA ARG A 182 -7.38 -11.06 -3.21
C ARG A 182 -8.49 -12.09 -3.12
N GLN A 183 -8.30 -13.27 -3.71
CA GLN A 183 -9.25 -14.38 -3.62
C GLN A 183 -9.49 -14.78 -2.16
N ALA A 184 -8.44 -14.84 -1.33
CA ALA A 184 -8.58 -15.14 0.09
C ALA A 184 -9.48 -14.13 0.82
N VAL A 185 -9.35 -12.82 0.50
CA VAL A 185 -10.23 -11.77 1.03
C VAL A 185 -11.65 -11.91 0.52
N ASP A 186 -11.84 -12.19 -0.77
CA ASP A 186 -13.15 -12.40 -1.38
C ASP A 186 -13.89 -13.55 -0.68
N ASP A 187 -13.24 -14.68 -0.51
CA ASP A 187 -13.84 -15.87 0.08
C ASP A 187 -14.18 -15.72 1.57
N LYS A 188 -13.33 -15.05 2.31
CA LYS A 188 -13.46 -14.96 3.77
C LYS A 188 -14.29 -13.79 4.24
N LEU A 189 -14.16 -12.63 3.59
CA LEU A 189 -14.75 -11.36 4.03
C LEU A 189 -15.82 -10.85 3.09
N VAL A 190 -15.49 -10.66 1.80
CA VAL A 190 -16.40 -10.02 0.84
C VAL A 190 -17.65 -10.86 0.60
N SER A 191 -17.52 -12.18 0.48
CA SER A 191 -18.64 -13.11 0.29
C SER A 191 -19.69 -13.05 1.40
N LYS A 192 -19.34 -12.52 2.56
CA LYS A 192 -20.23 -12.38 3.73
C LYS A 192 -20.89 -11.00 3.84
N LEU A 193 -20.52 -10.07 2.97
CA LEU A 193 -21.09 -8.74 2.98
C LEU A 193 -22.54 -8.80 2.46
N SER A 194 -23.44 -8.14 3.18
CA SER A 194 -24.81 -7.97 2.73
C SER A 194 -24.92 -6.89 1.65
N PRO A 195 -25.98 -6.89 0.82
CA PRO A 195 -26.23 -5.79 -0.10
C PRO A 195 -26.28 -4.41 0.58
N ALA A 196 -26.68 -4.36 1.85
CA ALA A 196 -26.70 -3.13 2.64
C ALA A 196 -25.29 -2.63 3.00
N ASP A 197 -24.30 -3.52 3.10
CA ASP A 197 -22.91 -3.13 3.33
C ASP A 197 -22.32 -2.45 2.08
N PHE A 198 -22.78 -2.85 0.90
CA PHE A 198 -22.39 -2.19 -0.35
C PHE A 198 -23.09 -0.84 -0.55
N ALA A 199 -24.32 -0.67 -0.06
CA ALA A 199 -25.10 0.56 -0.20
C ALA A 199 -24.66 1.69 0.78
N ARG A 200 -24.15 1.32 1.95
CA ARG A 200 -23.72 2.28 2.99
C ARG A 200 -22.54 3.17 2.61
N LEU A 201 -21.85 2.85 1.55
CA LEU A 201 -20.66 3.58 1.12
C LEU A 201 -20.97 4.86 0.38
N ASP A 202 -22.01 4.88 -0.42
CA ASP A 202 -22.44 6.08 -1.13
C ASP A 202 -22.87 7.19 -0.16
N ASP A 203 -23.43 6.84 1.01
CA ASP A 203 -23.89 7.81 2.00
C ASP A 203 -22.76 8.37 2.88
N MET A 204 -21.65 7.67 3.06
CA MET A 204 -20.57 8.10 3.94
C MET A 204 -19.47 8.92 3.24
N LEU A 205 -19.44 8.93 1.91
CA LEU A 205 -18.38 9.55 1.13
C LEU A 205 -18.73 10.95 0.58
N VAL A 206 -19.94 11.47 0.77
CA VAL A 206 -20.32 12.78 0.20
C VAL A 206 -21.23 13.57 1.13
N PRO A 207 -20.77 14.71 1.68
CA PRO A 207 -21.66 15.83 1.83
C PRO A 207 -21.92 16.35 0.41
N ARG A 208 -23.07 15.98 -0.17
CA ARG A 208 -23.51 16.58 -1.45
C ARG A 208 -23.74 18.07 -1.26
N LYS A 209 -22.74 18.88 -1.57
CA LYS A 209 -22.97 20.24 -2.08
C LYS A 209 -22.61 20.23 -3.53
N SER A 210 -23.62 20.28 -4.36
CA SER A 210 -23.52 20.54 -5.78
C SER A 210 -22.82 21.88 -6.01
N LEU A 211 -21.59 21.81 -6.51
CA LEU A 211 -20.92 22.94 -7.13
C LEU A 211 -20.62 22.51 -8.57
N SER A 212 -21.41 23.07 -9.47
CA SER A 212 -21.12 23.07 -10.90
C SER A 212 -19.89 23.95 -11.11
N VAL A 213 -18.75 23.33 -11.35
CA VAL A 213 -17.55 24.01 -11.87
C VAL A 213 -17.34 23.49 -13.27
N GLN A 214 -17.41 24.41 -14.23
CA GLN A 214 -17.07 24.16 -15.64
C GLN A 214 -15.57 23.81 -15.75
N PRO A 215 -15.15 22.88 -16.62
CA PRO A 215 -13.76 22.52 -16.79
C PRO A 215 -13.04 23.60 -17.59
N GLU A 216 -12.12 24.32 -16.95
CA GLU A 216 -11.12 25.08 -17.70
C GLU A 216 -10.11 24.11 -18.33
N SER A 217 -9.80 24.39 -19.59
CA SER A 217 -8.95 23.59 -20.46
C SER A 217 -7.52 23.48 -19.93
N MET A 218 -7.09 22.27 -19.58
CA MET A 218 -5.69 21.96 -19.31
C MET A 218 -4.97 21.54 -20.61
N PRO A 219 -3.68 21.90 -20.77
CA PRO A 219 -2.91 21.53 -21.95
C PRO A 219 -2.68 20.01 -22.01
N ALA A 220 -2.72 19.48 -23.23
CA ALA A 220 -2.55 18.07 -23.52
C ALA A 220 -1.16 17.55 -23.12
N VAL A 221 -1.11 16.55 -22.27
CA VAL A 221 0.09 15.78 -21.96
C VAL A 221 0.26 14.70 -23.02
N PRO A 222 1.49 14.45 -23.55
CA PRO A 222 1.66 13.48 -24.63
C PRO A 222 1.29 12.05 -24.20
N ALA A 223 0.46 11.41 -25.02
CA ALA A 223 -0.02 10.06 -24.82
C ALA A 223 1.08 9.04 -25.13
N SER A 224 1.78 8.54 -24.11
CA SER A 224 2.74 7.43 -24.29
C SER A 224 2.72 6.33 -23.22
N PHE A 225 1.78 6.37 -22.27
CA PHE A 225 1.51 5.23 -21.39
C PHE A 225 0.01 4.98 -21.42
N GLY A 226 -0.39 3.81 -21.93
CA GLY A 226 -1.79 3.43 -22.07
C GLY A 226 -2.54 3.59 -20.75
N THR A 227 -3.35 4.63 -20.66
CA THR A 227 -4.30 4.82 -19.58
C THR A 227 -5.35 3.71 -19.66
N PRO A 228 -5.74 3.09 -18.52
CA PRO A 228 -6.94 2.27 -18.48
C PRO A 228 -8.10 3.11 -19.03
N ARG A 229 -8.89 2.55 -19.92
CA ARG A 229 -10.09 3.24 -20.40
C ARG A 229 -10.98 3.58 -19.21
N GLU A 230 -11.48 4.80 -19.15
CA GLU A 230 -12.37 5.29 -18.09
C GLU A 230 -13.61 4.38 -17.89
N ASP A 231 -14.03 3.70 -18.95
CA ASP A 231 -15.11 2.72 -18.96
C ASP A 231 -14.84 1.47 -18.09
N ALA A 232 -13.57 1.06 -17.90
CA ALA A 232 -13.24 -0.05 -17.00
C ALA A 232 -13.26 0.34 -15.52
N GLN A 233 -13.09 1.63 -15.20
CA GLN A 233 -13.15 2.17 -13.85
C GLN A 233 -14.60 2.39 -13.37
N GLN A 234 -15.53 2.67 -14.28
CA GLN A 234 -16.93 2.97 -13.92
C GLN A 234 -17.74 1.74 -13.50
N ALA A 235 -17.25 0.54 -13.77
CA ALA A 235 -18.05 -0.69 -13.60
C ALA A 235 -17.89 -1.39 -12.25
N MET A 236 -17.02 -0.90 -11.34
CA MET A 236 -16.81 -1.59 -10.07
C MET A 236 -17.38 -0.82 -8.89
N PRO A 237 -18.39 -1.38 -8.20
CA PRO A 237 -18.95 -0.74 -7.01
C PRO A 237 -17.87 -0.64 -5.92
N THR A 238 -17.67 0.56 -5.40
CA THR A 238 -16.87 0.77 -4.19
C THR A 238 -17.64 0.30 -2.96
N PHE A 239 -16.93 -0.12 -1.93
CA PHE A 239 -17.52 -0.41 -0.62
C PHE A 239 -16.55 -0.13 0.51
N LYS A 240 -17.08 0.18 1.68
CA LYS A 240 -16.34 0.36 2.93
C LYS A 240 -17.16 -0.21 4.07
N THR A 241 -16.62 -1.16 4.79
CA THR A 241 -17.32 -1.78 5.90
C THR A 241 -16.38 -2.10 7.05
N ARG A 242 -16.89 -2.06 8.27
CA ARG A 242 -16.24 -2.70 9.41
C ARG A 242 -16.55 -4.18 9.35
N VAL A 243 -15.54 -4.99 9.64
CA VAL A 243 -15.68 -6.43 9.80
C VAL A 243 -15.37 -6.81 11.24
N PRO A 244 -15.92 -7.91 11.76
CA PRO A 244 -15.45 -8.46 13.02
C PRO A 244 -13.94 -8.65 12.97
N ALA A 245 -13.25 -8.34 14.07
CA ALA A 245 -11.82 -8.54 14.18
C ALA A 245 -11.47 -9.97 13.75
N THR A 246 -10.72 -10.07 12.68
CA THR A 246 -10.39 -11.34 12.03
C THR A 246 -8.89 -11.54 12.05
N PRO A 247 -8.38 -12.48 12.88
CA PRO A 247 -6.96 -12.71 13.02
C PRO A 247 -6.34 -13.21 11.72
N VAL A 248 -5.19 -12.64 11.36
CA VAL A 248 -4.53 -12.90 10.09
C VAL A 248 -3.02 -12.74 10.20
N ARG A 249 -2.28 -13.58 9.46
CA ARG A 249 -0.87 -13.34 9.15
C ARG A 249 -0.78 -12.82 7.72
N ILE A 250 -0.20 -11.64 7.57
CA ILE A 250 -0.06 -10.96 6.28
C ILE A 250 1.42 -10.85 5.92
N THR A 251 1.74 -11.22 4.69
CA THR A 251 3.04 -10.98 4.08
C THR A 251 2.88 -9.99 2.94
N GLY A 252 3.67 -8.92 2.94
CA GLY A 252 3.58 -7.86 1.94
C GLY A 252 4.85 -7.02 1.85
N VAL A 253 4.91 -6.17 0.84
CA VAL A 253 6.04 -5.26 0.66
C VAL A 253 5.78 -3.96 1.39
N GLY A 254 6.76 -3.44 2.12
CA GLY A 254 6.64 -2.13 2.74
C GLY A 254 6.50 -1.02 1.70
N PHE A 255 5.69 -0.03 2.01
CA PHE A 255 5.42 1.10 1.14
C PHE A 255 5.11 2.35 1.96
N PHE A 256 5.68 3.49 1.58
CA PHE A 256 5.33 4.77 2.19
C PHE A 256 4.32 5.50 1.31
N ASP A 257 3.09 5.56 1.79
CA ASP A 257 2.04 6.35 1.14
C ASP A 257 1.87 7.73 1.77
N LYS A 258 1.06 8.56 1.13
CA LYS A 258 0.64 9.86 1.68
C LYS A 258 -0.23 9.65 2.90
N VAL A 259 -0.08 10.50 3.90
CA VAL A 259 -1.04 10.59 4.99
C VAL A 259 -2.14 11.56 4.56
N HIS A 260 -3.29 11.08 4.14
CA HIS A 260 -4.40 11.91 3.62
C HIS A 260 -5.76 11.59 4.26
N GLY A 261 -5.75 11.12 5.50
CA GLY A 261 -6.98 10.86 6.25
C GLY A 261 -7.70 9.54 5.88
N GLN A 262 -6.97 8.59 5.26
CA GLN A 262 -7.48 7.24 5.05
C GLN A 262 -7.83 6.59 6.38
N MET A 263 -8.81 5.69 6.35
CA MET A 263 -9.16 4.88 7.50
C MET A 263 -8.01 3.90 7.83
N GLY A 264 -7.56 3.92 9.08
CA GLY A 264 -6.52 3.00 9.54
C GLY A 264 -5.09 3.40 9.23
N VAL A 265 -4.87 4.54 8.57
CA VAL A 265 -3.53 5.00 8.18
C VAL A 265 -2.59 5.11 9.38
N ALA A 266 -1.34 4.71 9.19
CA ALA A 266 -0.26 4.95 10.12
C ALA A 266 0.09 6.46 10.12
N LEU A 267 -0.49 7.22 11.06
CA LEU A 267 -0.42 8.69 11.07
C LEU A 267 1.01 9.24 11.15
N LEU A 268 1.94 8.48 11.75
CA LEU A 268 3.30 8.94 11.95
C LEU A 268 4.14 8.95 10.67
N ASN A 269 3.93 7.97 9.80
CA ASN A 269 4.82 7.74 8.67
C ASN A 269 4.10 7.37 7.36
N GLY A 270 2.80 7.05 7.39
CA GLY A 270 2.05 6.59 6.23
C GLY A 270 2.55 5.25 5.68
N ILE A 271 3.13 4.40 6.53
CA ILE A 271 3.58 3.07 6.10
C ILE A 271 2.40 2.15 5.88
N GLU A 272 2.51 1.35 4.83
CA GLU A 272 1.55 0.34 4.42
C GLU A 272 2.27 -0.95 4.01
N LEU A 273 1.53 -2.03 3.90
CA LEU A 273 1.94 -3.20 3.13
C LEU A 273 1.28 -3.15 1.77
N HIS A 274 2.02 -2.73 0.76
CA HIS A 274 1.53 -2.57 -0.60
C HIS A 274 2.57 -3.03 -1.65
N PRO A 275 2.32 -4.12 -2.39
CA PRO A 275 1.13 -4.97 -2.29
C PRO A 275 1.21 -5.98 -1.14
N ILE A 276 0.05 -6.41 -0.67
CA ILE A 276 -0.06 -7.67 0.08
C ILE A 276 0.16 -8.82 -0.90
N LEU A 277 1.04 -9.74 -0.53
CA LEU A 277 1.45 -10.88 -1.35
C LEU A 277 0.88 -12.21 -0.86
N LYS A 278 0.57 -12.31 0.44
CA LYS A 278 0.00 -13.51 1.04
C LYS A 278 -0.85 -13.18 2.25
N ILE A 279 -1.94 -13.91 2.43
CA ILE A 279 -2.84 -13.86 3.59
C ILE A 279 -3.03 -15.28 4.12
N GLU A 280 -2.81 -15.46 5.40
CA GLU A 280 -3.06 -16.70 6.14
C GLU A 280 -4.00 -16.40 7.31
N TRP A 281 -5.15 -17.05 7.33
CA TRP A 281 -6.14 -16.88 8.41
C TRP A 281 -5.69 -17.66 9.65
N LEU A 282 -5.71 -17.03 10.83
CA LEU A 282 -5.27 -17.60 12.11
C LEU A 282 -6.45 -18.11 12.94
#